data_aa9521ad6d3b393f1551f032da790d54
#
_entry.id   aa9521ad6d3b393f1551f032da790d54
#
_cell.length_a   1.000
_cell.length_b   1.000
_cell.length_c   1.000
_cell.angle_alpha   90.00
_cell.angle_beta   90.00
_cell.angle_gamma   90.00
#
_symmetry.space_group_name_H-M   'P 1'
#
loop_
_entity.id
_entity.type
_entity.pdbx_description
1 polymer ?
#
loop_
_entity_poly.entity_id
_entity_poly.type
_entity_poly.pdbx_seq_one_letter_code
_entity_poly.pdbx_strand_id
1 'polypeptide(L)'
;MKRRSLIKTITAAAIGSPFLGHSKINRIPNKKFIKTKQNPVATSTYSFWQFNGSETPIEYCIEKTAEFGFDGVELLLIQMESEKNSYLQKIKKRAFDAGLDIMGLSTHQSFVSPDKSKRQQNIELTKHQIEIAHSLGIPTIRINTGRWGTTKAHGNKSEFDVLMDNKGVEPVIDGYTEEDGFKWVIDSIAECIPTAEKNGVVLGLENHWGLGLTSKGVLRIVNAINSP
;
A
#
# COMPACT_ATOMS: atom_id res chain seq x y z
N MET A 1 -24.18 -7.85 18.95
CA MET A 1 -24.78 -6.64 19.58
C MET A 1 -24.71 -5.50 18.57
N LYS A 2 -25.85 -4.97 18.14
CA LYS A 2 -25.92 -3.96 17.08
C LYS A 2 -25.36 -2.63 17.55
N ARG A 3 -24.34 -2.09 16.88
CA ARG A 3 -23.64 -0.82 17.18
C ARG A 3 -24.54 0.42 17.36
N ARG A 4 -25.83 0.35 17.08
CA ARG A 4 -26.79 1.47 17.18
C ARG A 4 -27.31 1.77 18.58
N SER A 5 -27.03 0.97 19.60
CA SER A 5 -27.53 1.21 20.97
C SER A 5 -26.61 2.09 21.84
N LEU A 6 -25.37 2.37 21.39
CA LEU A 6 -24.39 3.12 22.19
C LEU A 6 -24.53 4.65 22.06
N ILE A 7 -25.20 5.13 21.01
CA ILE A 7 -25.29 6.58 20.73
C ILE A 7 -26.48 7.25 21.48
N LYS A 8 -27.42 6.49 22.02
CA LYS A 8 -28.61 7.05 22.67
C LYS A 8 -28.43 7.47 24.13
N THR A 9 -27.27 7.22 24.74
CA THR A 9 -27.08 7.46 26.19
C THR A 9 -26.23 8.70 26.52
N ILE A 10 -25.79 9.49 25.54
CA ILE A 10 -24.86 10.64 25.78
C ILE A 10 -25.54 12.01 25.65
N THR A 11 -26.85 12.08 25.37
CA THR A 11 -27.52 13.39 25.06
C THR A 11 -28.26 14.01 26.23
N ALA A 12 -28.05 13.62 27.47
CA ALA A 12 -28.79 14.20 28.62
C ALA A 12 -27.87 14.48 29.82
N ALA A 13 -26.90 15.38 29.68
CA ALA A 13 -26.32 16.10 30.85
C ALA A 13 -25.30 17.15 30.42
N ALA A 14 -25.75 18.31 29.96
CA ALA A 14 -24.93 19.53 29.93
C ALA A 14 -25.80 20.78 29.86
N ILE A 15 -26.43 21.16 30.98
CA ILE A 15 -26.86 22.54 31.24
C ILE A 15 -26.55 22.86 32.69
N GLY A 16 -25.64 23.83 32.91
CA GLY A 16 -25.66 24.64 34.11
C GLY A 16 -24.40 24.60 34.99
N SER A 17 -23.58 25.60 34.88
CA SER A 17 -23.08 26.60 35.86
C SER A 17 -21.55 26.79 35.85
N PRO A 18 -21.05 28.04 35.94
CA PRO A 18 -19.63 28.37 35.91
C PRO A 18 -19.05 28.31 37.31
N PHE A 19 -18.08 27.42 37.53
CA PHE A 19 -17.20 27.53 38.71
C PHE A 19 -15.76 27.37 38.27
N LEU A 20 -14.98 28.43 38.46
CA LEU A 20 -13.53 28.47 38.44
C LEU A 20 -13.01 27.51 39.55
N GLY A 21 -12.59 26.35 39.18
CA GLY A 21 -11.90 25.42 40.05
C GLY A 21 -10.76 24.77 39.28
N HIS A 22 -9.52 24.93 39.76
CA HIS A 22 -8.36 24.18 39.26
C HIS A 22 -8.62 22.67 39.39
N SER A 23 -9.19 22.06 38.38
CA SER A 23 -9.33 20.62 38.34
C SER A 23 -7.98 19.99 38.02
N LYS A 24 -7.37 19.35 39.02
CA LYS A 24 -6.30 18.36 38.80
C LYS A 24 -6.84 17.38 37.75
N ILE A 25 -6.20 17.37 36.59
CA ILE A 25 -6.46 16.35 35.58
C ILE A 25 -6.08 15.02 36.23
N ASN A 26 -7.07 14.30 36.75
CA ASN A 26 -6.88 12.94 37.19
C ASN A 26 -6.48 12.15 35.95
N ARG A 27 -5.21 11.76 35.85
CA ARG A 27 -4.73 10.82 34.86
C ARG A 27 -5.64 9.59 34.97
N ILE A 28 -6.40 9.32 33.90
CA ILE A 28 -7.15 8.09 33.77
C ILE A 28 -6.14 6.96 33.94
N PRO A 29 -6.30 6.07 34.93
CA PRO A 29 -5.36 4.97 35.13
C PRO A 29 -5.29 4.19 33.82
N ASN A 30 -4.07 3.85 33.39
CA ASN A 30 -3.81 3.03 32.22
C ASN A 30 -4.65 1.76 32.31
N LYS A 31 -5.87 1.78 31.80
CA LYS A 31 -6.59 0.54 31.48
C LYS A 31 -5.71 -0.15 30.46
N LYS A 32 -5.06 -1.25 30.86
CA LYS A 32 -4.53 -2.21 29.90
C LYS A 32 -5.63 -2.50 28.92
N PHE A 33 -5.51 -1.97 27.71
CA PHE A 33 -6.37 -2.40 26.61
C PHE A 33 -6.09 -3.90 26.45
N ILE A 34 -6.99 -4.70 26.93
CA ILE A 34 -6.95 -6.14 26.68
C ILE A 34 -7.15 -6.24 25.17
N LYS A 35 -6.04 -6.55 24.47
CA LYS A 35 -6.05 -6.85 23.03
C LYS A 35 -6.81 -8.18 22.87
N THR A 36 -8.13 -8.10 22.81
CA THR A 36 -9.00 -9.27 22.56
C THR A 36 -9.20 -9.51 21.07
N LYS A 37 -8.55 -8.74 20.20
CA LYS A 37 -8.68 -8.92 18.75
C LYS A 37 -7.58 -9.85 18.25
N GLN A 38 -8.02 -10.90 17.59
CA GLN A 38 -7.24 -11.60 16.57
C GLN A 38 -6.64 -10.57 15.61
N ASN A 39 -5.49 -10.88 15.02
CA ASN A 39 -4.90 -10.01 14.00
C ASN A 39 -5.94 -9.80 12.89
N PRO A 40 -6.19 -8.53 12.46
CA PRO A 40 -7.12 -8.28 11.39
C PRO A 40 -6.61 -8.89 10.08
N VAL A 41 -7.54 -9.41 9.28
CA VAL A 41 -7.23 -10.03 7.99
C VAL A 41 -7.87 -9.20 6.88
N ALA A 42 -7.06 -8.84 5.89
CA ALA A 42 -7.52 -8.13 4.70
C ALA A 42 -7.36 -8.99 3.44
N THR A 43 -8.16 -8.71 2.42
CA THR A 43 -7.91 -9.22 1.06
C THR A 43 -7.52 -8.08 0.13
N SER A 44 -6.69 -8.38 -0.85
CA SER A 44 -6.34 -7.41 -1.89
C SER A 44 -7.37 -7.43 -3.01
N THR A 45 -7.72 -6.24 -3.56
CA THR A 45 -8.56 -6.15 -4.76
C THR A 45 -7.92 -6.85 -5.96
N TYR A 46 -6.60 -7.07 -5.91
CA TYR A 46 -5.87 -7.89 -6.86
C TYR A 46 -6.42 -9.33 -6.96
N SER A 47 -6.96 -9.87 -5.87
CA SER A 47 -7.57 -11.21 -5.83
C SER A 47 -8.84 -11.33 -6.67
N PHE A 48 -9.45 -10.21 -7.06
CA PHE A 48 -10.63 -10.14 -7.92
C PHE A 48 -10.27 -9.85 -9.38
N TRP A 49 -9.00 -9.61 -9.69
CA TRP A 49 -8.56 -9.31 -11.03
C TRP A 49 -8.47 -10.58 -11.88
N GLN A 50 -9.10 -10.56 -13.00
CA GLN A 50 -9.16 -11.74 -13.88
C GLN A 50 -8.03 -11.78 -14.94
N PHE A 51 -7.20 -10.76 -15.07
CA PHE A 51 -6.09 -10.64 -16.03
C PHE A 51 -6.49 -10.85 -17.51
N ASN A 52 -7.79 -10.82 -17.82
CA ASN A 52 -8.34 -11.07 -19.15
C ASN A 52 -8.86 -9.81 -19.85
N GLY A 53 -8.47 -8.62 -19.38
CA GLY A 53 -8.89 -7.32 -19.89
C GLY A 53 -10.20 -6.78 -19.32
N SER A 54 -10.93 -7.54 -18.50
CA SER A 54 -12.07 -7.02 -17.75
C SER A 54 -11.62 -6.62 -16.35
N GLU A 55 -11.78 -5.36 -16.01
CA GLU A 55 -11.47 -4.84 -14.68
C GLU A 55 -12.70 -4.96 -13.78
N THR A 56 -12.52 -5.58 -12.62
CA THR A 56 -13.55 -5.60 -11.59
C THR A 56 -13.50 -4.27 -10.83
N PRO A 57 -14.61 -3.50 -10.75
CA PRO A 57 -14.62 -2.23 -10.04
C PRO A 57 -14.22 -2.38 -8.57
N ILE A 58 -13.44 -1.42 -8.06
CA ILE A 58 -12.98 -1.43 -6.66
C ILE A 58 -14.17 -1.44 -5.69
N GLU A 59 -15.24 -0.73 -6.00
CA GLU A 59 -16.46 -0.70 -5.20
C GLU A 59 -17.07 -2.10 -5.03
N TYR A 60 -17.10 -2.91 -6.09
CA TYR A 60 -17.53 -4.30 -6.03
C TYR A 60 -16.60 -5.15 -5.16
N CYS A 61 -15.27 -4.95 -5.29
CA CYS A 61 -14.29 -5.68 -4.46
C CYS A 61 -14.49 -5.36 -2.97
N ILE A 62 -14.74 -4.09 -2.63
CA ILE A 62 -15.03 -3.65 -1.25
C ILE A 62 -16.28 -4.35 -0.71
N GLU A 63 -17.37 -4.40 -1.49
CA GLU A 63 -18.61 -5.07 -1.08
C GLU A 63 -18.39 -6.55 -0.84
N LYS A 64 -17.71 -7.24 -1.75
CA LYS A 64 -17.43 -8.68 -1.62
C LYS A 64 -16.47 -8.97 -0.48
N THR A 65 -15.48 -8.13 -0.24
CA THR A 65 -14.57 -8.23 0.90
C THR A 65 -15.35 -8.20 2.22
N ALA A 66 -16.31 -7.27 2.35
CA ALA A 66 -17.17 -7.18 3.52
C ALA A 66 -18.12 -8.38 3.65
N GLU A 67 -18.70 -8.83 2.53
CA GLU A 67 -19.58 -10.02 2.48
C GLU A 67 -18.86 -11.28 2.94
N PHE A 68 -17.59 -11.45 2.56
CA PHE A 68 -16.76 -12.59 2.96
C PHE A 68 -16.25 -12.50 4.41
N GLY A 69 -16.52 -11.39 5.10
CA GLY A 69 -16.20 -11.23 6.52
C GLY A 69 -14.76 -10.85 6.82
N PHE A 70 -14.01 -10.29 5.87
CA PHE A 70 -12.71 -9.71 6.11
C PHE A 70 -12.79 -8.44 6.96
N ASP A 71 -11.69 -8.10 7.64
CA ASP A 71 -11.58 -6.89 8.45
C ASP A 71 -11.16 -5.67 7.63
N GLY A 72 -10.54 -5.88 6.48
CA GLY A 72 -10.03 -4.80 5.65
C GLY A 72 -9.79 -5.19 4.20
N VAL A 73 -9.39 -4.19 3.42
CA VAL A 73 -9.09 -4.31 2.00
C VAL A 73 -7.78 -3.59 1.66
N GLU A 74 -6.96 -4.20 0.82
CA GLU A 74 -5.87 -3.55 0.12
C GLU A 74 -6.34 -3.17 -1.28
N LEU A 75 -6.10 -1.93 -1.68
CA LEU A 75 -6.49 -1.42 -3.00
C LEU A 75 -5.35 -1.57 -4.01
N LEU A 76 -5.65 -2.04 -5.19
CA LEU A 76 -4.73 -2.05 -6.32
C LEU A 76 -4.87 -0.75 -7.12
N LEU A 77 -3.84 0.10 -7.11
CA LEU A 77 -3.93 1.45 -7.68
C LEU A 77 -4.32 1.46 -9.16
N ILE A 78 -3.74 0.57 -9.97
CA ILE A 78 -4.04 0.51 -11.41
C ILE A 78 -5.48 0.09 -11.73
N GLN A 79 -6.23 -0.38 -10.74
CA GLN A 79 -7.65 -0.73 -10.86
C GLN A 79 -8.57 0.46 -10.56
N MET A 80 -8.00 1.58 -10.06
CA MET A 80 -8.77 2.77 -9.73
C MET A 80 -9.15 3.54 -11.00
N GLU A 81 -10.42 3.93 -11.10
CA GLU A 81 -10.93 4.71 -12.23
C GLU A 81 -10.39 6.15 -12.26
N SER A 82 -9.96 6.67 -11.12
CA SER A 82 -9.51 8.04 -10.99
C SER A 82 -8.69 8.26 -9.72
N GLU A 83 -7.72 9.17 -9.79
CA GLU A 83 -6.95 9.66 -8.65
C GLU A 83 -7.47 11.00 -8.11
N LYS A 84 -8.59 11.52 -8.66
CA LYS A 84 -9.19 12.77 -8.18
C LYS A 84 -9.69 12.59 -6.73
N ASN A 85 -9.49 13.61 -5.91
CA ASN A 85 -9.89 13.57 -4.50
C ASN A 85 -11.37 13.19 -4.31
N SER A 86 -12.27 13.67 -5.18
CA SER A 86 -13.69 13.29 -5.12
C SER A 86 -13.92 11.78 -5.25
N TYR A 87 -13.17 11.10 -6.11
CA TYR A 87 -13.23 9.65 -6.25
C TYR A 87 -12.58 8.96 -5.04
N LEU A 88 -11.41 9.41 -4.61
CA LEU A 88 -10.73 8.85 -3.43
C LEU A 88 -11.62 8.90 -2.19
N GLN A 89 -12.29 10.03 -1.94
CA GLN A 89 -13.22 10.16 -0.81
C GLN A 89 -14.47 9.28 -0.97
N LYS A 90 -14.95 9.04 -2.19
CA LYS A 90 -16.03 8.07 -2.45
C LYS A 90 -15.61 6.64 -2.08
N ILE A 91 -14.42 6.21 -2.48
CA ILE A 91 -13.87 4.87 -2.13
C ILE A 91 -13.67 4.75 -0.62
N LYS A 92 -13.06 5.76 0.01
CA LYS A 92 -12.88 5.81 1.47
C LYS A 92 -14.21 5.68 2.22
N LYS A 93 -15.22 6.45 1.78
CA LYS A 93 -16.56 6.35 2.36
C LYS A 93 -17.18 4.96 2.16
N ARG A 94 -16.99 4.36 0.98
CA ARG A 94 -17.53 3.03 0.68
C ARG A 94 -16.96 1.97 1.62
N ALA A 95 -15.63 1.95 1.83
CA ALA A 95 -15.00 1.05 2.76
C ALA A 95 -15.50 1.26 4.20
N PHE A 96 -15.61 2.53 4.63
CA PHE A 96 -16.14 2.88 5.94
C PHE A 96 -17.57 2.39 6.14
N ASP A 97 -18.48 2.62 5.17
CA ASP A 97 -19.87 2.18 5.22
C ASP A 97 -19.98 0.64 5.26
N ALA A 98 -19.06 -0.06 4.60
CA ALA A 98 -18.94 -1.51 4.61
C ALA A 98 -18.31 -2.06 5.91
N GLY A 99 -17.77 -1.20 6.77
CA GLY A 99 -17.10 -1.58 8.03
C GLY A 99 -15.70 -2.15 7.83
N LEU A 100 -15.05 -1.83 6.71
CA LEU A 100 -13.68 -2.25 6.37
C LEU A 100 -12.68 -1.14 6.64
N ASP A 101 -11.48 -1.52 7.09
CA ASP A 101 -10.31 -0.66 7.07
C ASP A 101 -9.62 -0.78 5.69
N ILE A 102 -9.16 0.34 5.10
CA ILE A 102 -8.28 0.28 3.94
C ILE A 102 -6.85 0.11 4.46
N MET A 103 -6.30 -1.10 4.35
CA MET A 103 -5.06 -1.47 5.04
C MET A 103 -3.80 -1.27 4.20
N GLY A 104 -3.93 -1.13 2.90
CA GLY A 104 -2.80 -0.99 1.98
C GLY A 104 -3.19 -0.45 0.63
N LEU A 105 -2.18 0.06 -0.09
CA LEU A 105 -2.27 0.44 -1.49
C LEU A 105 -1.17 -0.29 -2.27
N SER A 106 -1.56 -1.18 -3.17
CA SER A 106 -0.62 -1.88 -4.05
C SER A 106 -0.26 -1.01 -5.24
N THR A 107 1.04 -0.75 -5.41
CA THR A 107 1.58 0.05 -6.49
C THR A 107 2.68 -0.71 -7.24
N HIS A 108 3.04 -0.22 -8.43
CA HIS A 108 4.05 -0.86 -9.27
C HIS A 108 5.09 0.16 -9.71
N GLN A 109 6.34 -0.08 -9.34
CA GLN A 109 7.48 0.75 -9.70
C GLN A 109 8.39 0.05 -10.71
N SER A 110 9.19 0.83 -11.40
CA SER A 110 10.23 0.35 -12.31
C SER A 110 11.51 1.15 -12.12
N PHE A 111 12.20 0.90 -10.99
CA PHE A 111 13.46 1.58 -10.65
C PHE A 111 14.70 0.95 -11.32
N VAL A 112 14.58 -0.32 -11.75
CA VAL A 112 15.65 -1.03 -12.46
C VAL A 112 15.74 -0.52 -13.89
N SER A 113 16.50 0.55 -14.12
CA SER A 113 16.71 1.14 -15.43
C SER A 113 18.04 1.89 -15.48
N PRO A 114 18.86 1.76 -16.55
CA PRO A 114 20.04 2.59 -16.78
C PRO A 114 19.67 4.06 -17.08
N ASP A 115 18.47 4.29 -17.58
CA ASP A 115 17.96 5.62 -17.90
C ASP A 115 17.58 6.39 -16.63
N LYS A 116 18.39 7.40 -16.28
CA LYS A 116 18.15 8.26 -15.11
C LYS A 116 16.81 8.99 -15.18
N SER A 117 16.36 9.38 -16.38
CA SER A 117 15.08 10.09 -16.56
C SER A 117 13.91 9.16 -16.21
N LYS A 118 13.97 7.90 -16.64
CA LYS A 118 12.93 6.90 -16.29
C LYS A 118 12.90 6.63 -14.78
N ARG A 119 14.06 6.53 -14.13
CA ARG A 119 14.10 6.38 -12.67
C ARG A 119 13.47 7.58 -11.98
N GLN A 120 13.80 8.81 -12.41
CA GLN A 120 13.21 10.02 -11.82
C GLN A 120 11.69 10.08 -11.99
N GLN A 121 11.18 9.71 -13.17
CA GLN A 121 9.73 9.60 -13.38
C GLN A 121 9.07 8.62 -12.42
N ASN A 122 9.70 7.46 -12.17
CA ASN A 122 9.19 6.48 -11.19
C ASN A 122 9.28 6.98 -9.74
N ILE A 123 10.29 7.77 -9.41
CA ILE A 123 10.40 8.41 -8.09
C ILE A 123 9.24 9.41 -7.90
N GLU A 124 9.00 10.30 -8.86
CA GLU A 124 7.91 11.27 -8.75
C GLU A 124 6.54 10.58 -8.73
N LEU A 125 6.34 9.54 -9.54
CA LEU A 125 5.15 8.70 -9.48
C LEU A 125 4.96 8.09 -8.09
N THR A 126 6.02 7.56 -7.49
CA THR A 126 5.96 6.96 -6.15
C THR A 126 5.62 7.99 -5.08
N LYS A 127 6.21 9.18 -5.13
CA LYS A 127 5.86 10.30 -4.24
C LYS A 127 4.38 10.67 -4.35
N HIS A 128 3.86 10.75 -5.57
CA HIS A 128 2.43 10.98 -5.80
C HIS A 128 1.54 9.85 -5.23
N GLN A 129 1.95 8.59 -5.39
CA GLN A 129 1.24 7.43 -4.84
C GLN A 129 1.21 7.43 -3.30
N ILE A 130 2.28 7.93 -2.66
CA ILE A 130 2.31 8.16 -1.22
C ILE A 130 1.24 9.20 -0.80
N GLU A 131 1.09 10.28 -1.57
CA GLU A 131 0.07 11.31 -1.32
C GLU A 131 -1.36 10.78 -1.51
N ILE A 132 -1.57 9.91 -2.50
CA ILE A 132 -2.85 9.19 -2.67
C ILE A 132 -3.16 8.33 -1.45
N ALA A 133 -2.17 7.54 -0.98
CA ALA A 133 -2.34 6.72 0.22
C ALA A 133 -2.69 7.58 1.44
N HIS A 134 -1.99 8.69 1.65
CA HIS A 134 -2.30 9.65 2.72
C HIS A 134 -3.74 10.17 2.61
N SER A 135 -4.19 10.58 1.41
CA SER A 135 -5.55 11.08 1.17
C SER A 135 -6.63 10.04 1.47
N LEU A 136 -6.35 8.77 1.21
CA LEU A 136 -7.21 7.65 1.55
C LEU A 136 -7.13 7.26 3.03
N GLY A 137 -6.12 7.72 3.77
CA GLY A 137 -5.85 7.31 5.15
C GLY A 137 -5.20 5.93 5.24
N ILE A 138 -4.50 5.52 4.19
CA ILE A 138 -3.80 4.23 4.11
C ILE A 138 -2.42 4.36 4.76
N PRO A 139 -2.07 3.50 5.72
CA PRO A 139 -0.80 3.59 6.44
C PRO A 139 0.40 3.03 5.67
N THR A 140 0.16 2.20 4.64
CA THR A 140 1.22 1.45 3.96
C THR A 140 0.97 1.36 2.47
N ILE A 141 1.99 1.64 1.65
CA ILE A 141 1.98 1.29 0.24
C ILE A 141 2.94 0.12 -0.03
N ARG A 142 2.51 -0.81 -0.86
CA ARG A 142 3.36 -1.86 -1.40
C ARG A 142 4.13 -1.31 -2.59
N ILE A 143 5.46 -1.40 -2.54
CA ILE A 143 6.36 -1.04 -3.65
C ILE A 143 7.17 -2.26 -4.09
N ASN A 144 7.71 -2.23 -5.29
CA ASN A 144 8.64 -3.22 -5.81
C ASN A 144 9.84 -2.57 -6.53
N THR A 145 10.83 -3.39 -6.89
CA THR A 145 12.06 -2.89 -7.55
C THR A 145 11.84 -2.59 -9.04
N GLY A 146 10.85 -3.21 -9.65
CA GLY A 146 10.78 -3.37 -11.10
C GLY A 146 11.64 -4.53 -11.58
N ARG A 147 11.64 -4.75 -12.89
CA ARG A 147 12.35 -5.84 -13.57
C ARG A 147 13.44 -5.29 -14.48
N TRP A 148 14.38 -6.15 -14.89
CA TRP A 148 15.36 -5.81 -15.93
C TRP A 148 14.68 -5.56 -17.29
N GLY A 149 13.54 -6.19 -17.57
CA GLY A 149 12.82 -6.04 -18.82
C GLY A 149 13.56 -6.63 -20.04
N THR A 150 14.43 -7.59 -19.79
CA THR A 150 15.27 -8.22 -20.83
C THR A 150 14.67 -9.50 -21.38
N THR A 151 13.64 -10.05 -20.73
CA THR A 151 12.89 -11.22 -21.23
C THR A 151 12.21 -10.88 -22.55
N LYS A 152 12.33 -11.78 -23.53
CA LYS A 152 11.69 -11.64 -24.84
C LYS A 152 10.70 -12.78 -25.08
N ALA A 153 9.65 -12.51 -25.84
CA ALA A 153 8.76 -13.53 -26.33
C ALA A 153 9.56 -14.58 -27.14
N HIS A 154 9.18 -15.85 -27.04
CA HIS A 154 9.85 -16.93 -27.74
C HIS A 154 8.85 -17.95 -28.29
N GLY A 155 8.90 -18.18 -29.60
CA GLY A 155 7.92 -19.04 -30.27
C GLY A 155 6.50 -18.52 -30.08
N ASN A 156 5.60 -19.38 -29.57
CA ASN A 156 4.20 -19.02 -29.25
C ASN A 156 4.01 -18.48 -27.83
N LYS A 157 5.10 -18.31 -27.05
CA LYS A 157 5.04 -17.82 -25.66
C LYS A 157 5.22 -16.30 -25.61
N SER A 158 4.36 -15.64 -24.85
CA SER A 158 4.52 -14.22 -24.53
C SER A 158 5.76 -13.98 -23.67
N GLU A 159 6.20 -12.72 -23.56
CA GLU A 159 7.28 -12.36 -22.62
C GLU A 159 6.95 -12.79 -21.18
N PHE A 160 5.69 -12.69 -20.78
CA PHE A 160 5.24 -13.13 -19.46
C PHE A 160 5.35 -14.64 -19.28
N ASP A 161 4.96 -15.43 -20.28
CA ASP A 161 5.06 -16.90 -20.22
C ASP A 161 6.53 -17.33 -20.10
N VAL A 162 7.43 -16.70 -20.86
CA VAL A 162 8.87 -16.98 -20.81
C VAL A 162 9.43 -16.59 -19.44
N LEU A 163 9.00 -15.46 -18.89
CA LEU A 163 9.38 -15.02 -17.54
C LEU A 163 8.95 -16.04 -16.47
N MET A 164 7.72 -16.54 -16.57
CA MET A 164 7.19 -17.53 -15.63
C MET A 164 7.94 -18.87 -15.74
N ASP A 165 8.25 -19.32 -16.96
CA ASP A 165 9.07 -20.53 -17.17
C ASP A 165 10.46 -20.40 -16.51
N ASN A 166 11.03 -19.19 -16.53
CA ASN A 166 12.30 -18.87 -15.89
C ASN A 166 12.14 -18.48 -14.40
N LYS A 167 10.97 -18.73 -13.79
CA LYS A 167 10.68 -18.44 -12.39
C LYS A 167 10.94 -16.98 -11.99
N GLY A 168 10.68 -16.05 -12.92
CA GLY A 168 10.87 -14.62 -12.71
C GLY A 168 12.32 -14.12 -12.87
N VAL A 169 13.25 -14.99 -13.21
CA VAL A 169 14.66 -14.62 -13.43
C VAL A 169 14.83 -14.02 -14.82
N GLU A 170 15.46 -12.87 -14.89
CA GLU A 170 15.81 -12.17 -16.13
C GLU A 170 17.32 -11.92 -16.20
N PRO A 171 17.92 -11.96 -17.39
CA PRO A 171 19.29 -11.49 -17.58
C PRO A 171 19.44 -10.02 -17.18
N VAL A 172 20.61 -9.66 -16.68
CA VAL A 172 20.98 -8.25 -16.48
C VAL A 172 21.07 -7.56 -17.84
N ILE A 173 20.71 -6.28 -17.90
CA ILE A 173 20.83 -5.47 -19.11
C ILE A 173 22.29 -5.43 -19.57
N ASP A 174 22.53 -5.63 -20.86
CA ASP A 174 23.88 -5.61 -21.44
C ASP A 174 24.65 -4.32 -21.10
N GLY A 175 25.92 -4.48 -20.70
CA GLY A 175 26.79 -3.38 -20.32
C GLY A 175 26.62 -2.90 -18.86
N TYR A 176 25.73 -3.52 -18.08
CA TYR A 176 25.51 -3.22 -16.66
C TYR A 176 25.69 -4.45 -15.79
N THR A 177 25.72 -4.23 -14.48
CA THR A 177 25.88 -5.25 -13.46
C THR A 177 24.67 -5.30 -12.54
N GLU A 178 24.53 -6.37 -11.78
CA GLU A 178 23.51 -6.47 -10.72
C GLU A 178 23.73 -5.38 -9.65
N GLU A 179 24.99 -5.01 -9.39
CA GLU A 179 25.35 -3.94 -8.46
C GLU A 179 24.81 -2.56 -8.91
N ASP A 180 24.87 -2.28 -10.22
CA ASP A 180 24.26 -1.07 -10.77
C ASP A 180 22.76 -1.04 -10.51
N GLY A 181 22.09 -2.16 -10.74
CA GLY A 181 20.66 -2.31 -10.48
C GLY A 181 20.31 -2.07 -9.00
N PHE A 182 21.05 -2.68 -8.06
CA PHE A 182 20.86 -2.43 -6.63
C PHE A 182 21.05 -0.97 -6.27
N LYS A 183 22.10 -0.34 -6.80
CA LYS A 183 22.34 1.08 -6.58
C LYS A 183 21.17 1.94 -7.06
N TRP A 184 20.67 1.69 -8.28
CA TRP A 184 19.53 2.45 -8.83
C TRP A 184 18.28 2.33 -7.96
N VAL A 185 17.96 1.12 -7.50
CA VAL A 185 16.79 0.87 -6.66
C VAL A 185 16.93 1.52 -5.28
N ILE A 186 18.08 1.35 -4.62
CA ILE A 186 18.35 1.93 -3.30
C ILE A 186 18.26 3.45 -3.36
N ASP A 187 18.97 4.09 -4.32
CA ASP A 187 18.95 5.54 -4.50
C ASP A 187 17.51 6.04 -4.76
N SER A 188 16.75 5.34 -5.61
CA SER A 188 15.38 5.74 -5.97
C SER A 188 14.41 5.64 -4.79
N ILE A 189 14.46 4.55 -4.04
CA ILE A 189 13.59 4.39 -2.86
C ILE A 189 13.99 5.39 -1.77
N ALA A 190 15.29 5.58 -1.52
CA ALA A 190 15.78 6.54 -0.53
C ALA A 190 15.28 7.96 -0.83
N GLU A 191 15.17 8.35 -2.11
CA GLU A 191 14.61 9.65 -2.49
C GLU A 191 13.10 9.79 -2.21
N CYS A 192 12.37 8.67 -2.06
CA CYS A 192 10.96 8.68 -1.72
C CYS A 192 10.71 8.77 -0.19
N ILE A 193 11.68 8.38 0.65
CA ILE A 193 11.52 8.30 2.10
C ILE A 193 11.05 9.61 2.74
N PRO A 194 11.64 10.80 2.43
CA PRO A 194 11.18 12.06 3.07
C PRO A 194 9.69 12.36 2.80
N THR A 195 9.19 11.97 1.62
CA THR A 195 7.76 12.14 1.29
C THR A 195 6.90 11.14 2.07
N ALA A 196 7.37 9.91 2.24
CA ALA A 196 6.68 8.89 3.03
C ALA A 196 6.60 9.30 4.51
N GLU A 197 7.70 9.72 5.11
CA GLU A 197 7.77 10.21 6.49
C GLU A 197 6.84 11.41 6.72
N LYS A 198 6.89 12.41 5.84
CA LYS A 198 6.02 13.59 5.90
C LYS A 198 4.54 13.25 5.92
N ASN A 199 4.15 12.20 5.18
CA ASN A 199 2.76 11.78 5.04
C ASN A 199 2.36 10.67 6.02
N GLY A 200 3.29 10.15 6.83
CA GLY A 200 3.04 9.05 7.76
C GLY A 200 2.69 7.74 7.05
N VAL A 201 3.27 7.49 5.88
CA VAL A 201 3.04 6.30 5.05
C VAL A 201 4.30 5.43 5.02
N VAL A 202 4.16 4.15 5.31
CA VAL A 202 5.24 3.18 5.27
C VAL A 202 5.40 2.62 3.86
N LEU A 203 6.64 2.54 3.37
CA LEU A 203 6.98 1.86 2.11
C LEU A 203 7.28 0.39 2.37
N GLY A 204 6.36 -0.51 2.04
CA GLY A 204 6.53 -1.95 2.14
C GLY A 204 7.16 -2.51 0.87
N LEU A 205 8.46 -2.80 0.89
CA LEU A 205 9.14 -3.43 -0.25
C LEU A 205 8.74 -4.90 -0.36
N GLU A 206 8.02 -5.24 -1.43
CA GLU A 206 7.57 -6.59 -1.68
C GLU A 206 8.67 -7.48 -2.27
N ASN A 207 8.74 -8.73 -1.79
CA ASN A 207 9.44 -9.81 -2.46
C ASN A 207 8.66 -10.20 -3.73
N HIS A 208 9.06 -9.65 -4.88
CA HIS A 208 8.32 -9.80 -6.13
C HIS A 208 9.27 -10.11 -7.30
N TRP A 209 9.45 -9.17 -8.24
CA TRP A 209 10.28 -9.34 -9.43
C TRP A 209 11.68 -8.73 -9.28
N GLY A 210 12.53 -8.97 -10.27
CA GLY A 210 13.83 -8.35 -10.41
C GLY A 210 14.72 -8.55 -9.19
N LEU A 211 15.29 -7.48 -8.67
CA LEU A 211 16.19 -7.54 -7.49
C LEU A 211 15.48 -7.89 -6.18
N GLY A 212 14.15 -7.73 -6.14
CA GLY A 212 13.28 -8.17 -5.04
C GLY A 212 12.85 -9.63 -5.14
N LEU A 213 13.27 -10.38 -6.16
CA LEU A 213 12.85 -11.78 -6.36
C LEU A 213 13.20 -12.70 -5.20
N THR A 214 14.23 -12.39 -4.44
CA THR A 214 14.69 -13.17 -3.30
C THR A 214 14.64 -12.37 -2.01
N SER A 215 14.44 -13.04 -0.87
CA SER A 215 14.53 -12.41 0.46
C SER A 215 15.90 -11.74 0.68
N LYS A 216 16.98 -12.32 0.17
CA LYS A 216 18.34 -11.73 0.24
C LYS A 216 18.39 -10.38 -0.49
N GLY A 217 17.77 -10.28 -1.68
CA GLY A 217 17.69 -9.03 -2.43
C GLY A 217 16.88 -7.97 -1.69
N VAL A 218 15.70 -8.31 -1.18
CA VAL A 218 14.87 -7.41 -0.36
C VAL A 218 15.63 -6.90 0.86
N LEU A 219 16.21 -7.82 1.65
CA LEU A 219 16.97 -7.44 2.86
C LEU A 219 18.18 -6.57 2.55
N ARG A 220 18.86 -6.80 1.43
CA ARG A 220 19.96 -5.95 0.98
C ARG A 220 19.50 -4.51 0.77
N ILE A 221 18.37 -4.30 0.10
CA ILE A 221 17.81 -2.97 -0.18
C ILE A 221 17.37 -2.31 1.13
N VAL A 222 16.58 -3.00 1.93
CA VAL A 222 16.04 -2.46 3.19
C VAL A 222 17.16 -2.06 4.15
N ASN A 223 18.18 -2.93 4.33
CA ASN A 223 19.31 -2.66 5.21
C ASN A 223 20.18 -1.49 4.70
N ALA A 224 20.30 -1.30 3.39
CA ALA A 224 21.07 -0.19 2.82
C ALA A 224 20.35 1.15 3.01
N ILE A 225 19.01 1.18 2.92
CA ILE A 225 18.19 2.38 3.14
C ILE A 225 18.16 2.73 4.64
N ASN A 226 18.03 1.71 5.51
CA ASN A 226 18.04 1.83 6.97
C ASN A 226 17.09 2.95 7.50
N SER A 227 15.89 3.06 6.91
CA SER A 227 14.82 3.91 7.43
C SER A 227 13.97 3.10 8.42
N PRO A 228 13.54 3.72 9.54
CA PRO A 228 12.71 3.04 10.56
C PRO A 228 11.34 2.61 10.03
#